data_9605f076887a1a7fdff5dd39cbc4f4f0
#
_entry.id   9605f076887a1a7fdff5dd39cbc4f4f0
#
_cell.length_a   1.000
_cell.length_b   1.000
_cell.length_c   1.000
_cell.angle_alpha   90.00
_cell.angle_beta   90.00
_cell.angle_gamma   90.00
#
_symmetry.space_group_name_H-M   'P 1'
#
loop_
_entity.id
_entity.type
_entity.pdbx_description
1 polymer ?
#
loop_
_entity_poly.entity_id
_entity_poly.type
_entity_poly.pdbx_seq_one_letter_code
_entity_poly.pdbx_strand_id
1 'polypeptide(L)'
;MIRCLSIATVLTGMAITLNAQNMKPLTPEEERVIVRKGTEAPFSGKYYLHDEDGTYRCRRCGAPLYRSQDKFDAGCGWPSFDDEIPGAVRREPDADGRRTEILCAKCGAHLGHVFTDEGFTAKNTRHCVNSLSLDFVPAAIPTMPVAEPAAASAEKPENTSSAEPPKSVQTERAIFAGGCFWGVEYMLGKVDGVKSIRSGYIGGHTENPTYEQVCSHKTGHAEAVEVEFDPSKVSYE
;
A
#
# COMPACT_ATOMS: atom_id res chain seq x y z
N MET A 1 6.73 77.66 -10.84
CA MET A 1 7.52 76.44 -11.12
C MET A 1 7.09 75.37 -10.14
N ILE A 2 6.22 74.47 -10.59
CA ILE A 2 5.68 73.37 -9.74
C ILE A 2 6.38 72.09 -10.22
N ARG A 3 7.19 71.48 -9.34
CA ARG A 3 7.82 70.19 -9.61
C ARG A 3 6.87 69.05 -9.25
N CYS A 4 6.43 68.35 -10.26
CA CYS A 4 5.75 67.07 -10.09
C CYS A 4 6.72 65.99 -9.58
N LEU A 5 6.49 65.46 -8.41
CA LEU A 5 7.18 64.28 -7.89
C LEU A 5 6.43 63.03 -8.38
N SER A 6 7.05 62.27 -9.27
CA SER A 6 6.54 60.98 -9.70
C SER A 6 6.89 59.92 -8.62
N ILE A 7 5.85 59.36 -7.98
CA ILE A 7 5.99 58.23 -7.08
C ILE A 7 5.99 56.94 -7.95
N ALA A 8 7.13 56.34 -8.10
CA ALA A 8 7.26 55.04 -8.73
C ALA A 8 6.83 53.97 -7.69
N THR A 9 5.68 53.36 -7.92
CA THR A 9 5.18 52.23 -7.13
C THR A 9 5.93 50.98 -7.58
N VAL A 10 6.87 50.54 -6.74
CA VAL A 10 7.56 49.26 -6.93
C VAL A 10 6.61 48.17 -6.47
N LEU A 11 5.94 47.50 -7.43
CA LEU A 11 5.24 46.25 -7.21
C LEU A 11 6.30 45.15 -6.98
N THR A 12 6.55 44.82 -5.73
CA THR A 12 7.33 43.66 -5.33
C THR A 12 6.49 42.41 -5.62
N GLY A 13 6.66 41.87 -6.81
CA GLY A 13 6.12 40.58 -7.18
C GLY A 13 6.81 39.50 -6.32
N MET A 14 6.13 39.04 -5.28
CA MET A 14 6.55 37.89 -4.50
C MET A 14 6.38 36.66 -5.38
N ALA A 15 7.43 36.36 -6.16
CA ALA A 15 7.51 35.13 -6.92
C ALA A 15 7.50 33.96 -5.92
N ILE A 16 6.39 33.26 -5.83
CA ILE A 16 6.33 31.95 -5.20
C ILE A 16 7.15 31.03 -6.10
N THR A 17 8.45 30.95 -5.85
CA THR A 17 9.30 29.91 -6.40
C THR A 17 8.84 28.58 -5.78
N LEU A 18 7.86 27.95 -6.38
CA LEU A 18 7.54 26.55 -6.13
C LEU A 18 8.83 25.76 -6.31
N ASN A 19 9.23 25.13 -5.25
CA ASN A 19 10.47 24.36 -5.12
C ASN A 19 10.44 23.19 -6.12
N ALA A 20 10.82 23.44 -7.38
CA ALA A 20 10.89 22.45 -8.46
C ALA A 20 12.00 21.41 -8.22
N GLN A 21 12.80 21.58 -7.18
CA GLN A 21 14.05 20.83 -6.97
C GLN A 21 13.88 19.42 -6.42
N ASN A 22 12.64 18.93 -6.14
CA ASN A 22 12.42 17.58 -5.60
C ASN A 22 11.23 16.85 -6.24
N MET A 23 10.86 17.20 -7.46
CA MET A 23 9.79 16.49 -8.18
C MET A 23 10.37 15.27 -8.88
N LYS A 24 9.76 14.10 -8.64
CA LYS A 24 10.11 12.87 -9.35
C LYS A 24 9.71 12.96 -10.83
N PRO A 25 10.51 12.40 -11.75
CA PRO A 25 10.10 12.27 -13.13
C PRO A 25 8.85 11.39 -13.25
N LEU A 26 7.97 11.73 -14.17
CA LEU A 26 6.73 11.02 -14.43
C LEU A 26 6.79 10.36 -15.82
N THR A 27 6.19 9.17 -15.94
CA THR A 27 5.91 8.56 -17.23
C THR A 27 4.80 9.34 -17.95
N PRO A 28 4.62 9.17 -19.28
CA PRO A 28 3.53 9.82 -20.00
C PRO A 28 2.14 9.53 -19.42
N GLU A 29 1.93 8.32 -18.90
CA GLU A 29 0.66 7.92 -18.29
C GLU A 29 0.46 8.58 -16.92
N GLU A 30 1.48 8.59 -16.06
CA GLU A 30 1.46 9.32 -14.79
C GLU A 30 1.25 10.82 -15.02
N GLU A 31 1.87 11.41 -16.05
CA GLU A 31 1.67 12.82 -16.40
C GLU A 31 0.21 13.08 -16.79
N ARG A 32 -0.39 12.19 -17.58
CA ARG A 32 -1.80 12.28 -17.97
C ARG A 32 -2.74 12.32 -16.75
N VAL A 33 -2.47 11.49 -15.74
CA VAL A 33 -3.28 11.42 -14.52
C VAL A 33 -2.92 12.55 -13.55
N ILE A 34 -1.63 12.69 -13.21
CA ILE A 34 -1.18 13.54 -12.09
C ILE A 34 -1.18 15.04 -12.46
N VAL A 35 -0.82 15.37 -13.72
CA VAL A 35 -0.65 16.75 -14.18
C VAL A 35 -1.87 17.22 -14.98
N ARG A 36 -2.36 16.38 -15.88
CA ARG A 36 -3.50 16.70 -16.75
C ARG A 36 -4.85 16.30 -16.16
N LYS A 37 -4.87 15.89 -14.88
CA LYS A 37 -6.07 15.55 -14.10
C LYS A 37 -6.92 14.46 -14.75
N GLY A 38 -6.27 13.47 -15.38
CA GLY A 38 -6.95 12.31 -15.93
C GLY A 38 -7.29 11.28 -14.86
N THR A 39 -7.94 10.21 -15.27
CA THR A 39 -8.27 9.07 -14.40
C THR A 39 -7.68 7.80 -15.01
N GLU A 40 -7.07 6.93 -14.21
CA GLU A 40 -6.67 5.60 -14.63
C GLU A 40 -7.88 4.68 -14.83
N ALA A 41 -7.74 3.59 -15.57
CA ALA A 41 -8.83 2.63 -15.73
C ALA A 41 -9.17 1.97 -14.38
N PRO A 42 -10.46 1.69 -14.10
CA PRO A 42 -10.85 1.00 -12.89
C PRO A 42 -10.23 -0.41 -12.85
N PHE A 43 -9.89 -0.89 -11.67
CA PHE A 43 -9.28 -2.22 -11.40
C PHE A 43 -7.90 -2.44 -12.02
N SER A 44 -7.28 -1.42 -12.62
CA SER A 44 -5.94 -1.52 -13.23
C SER A 44 -4.81 -1.06 -12.32
N GLY A 45 -5.13 -0.35 -11.26
CA GLY A 45 -4.14 0.28 -10.39
C GLY A 45 -3.52 -0.70 -9.39
N LYS A 46 -2.18 -0.68 -9.27
CA LYS A 46 -1.41 -1.58 -8.40
C LYS A 46 -1.81 -1.51 -6.91
N TYR A 47 -2.40 -0.41 -6.47
CA TYR A 47 -2.77 -0.22 -5.07
C TYR A 47 -4.25 -0.43 -4.78
N TYR A 48 -5.05 -0.85 -5.76
CA TYR A 48 -6.47 -1.12 -5.55
C TYR A 48 -6.68 -2.15 -4.44
N LEU A 49 -6.09 -3.35 -4.58
CA LEU A 49 -6.18 -4.43 -3.59
C LEU A 49 -4.96 -4.52 -2.65
N HIS A 50 -4.08 -3.52 -2.67
CA HIS A 50 -2.88 -3.52 -1.84
C HIS A 50 -3.26 -3.30 -0.37
N ASP A 51 -2.77 -4.14 0.53
CA ASP A 51 -3.14 -4.20 1.96
C ASP A 51 -1.94 -4.23 2.92
N GLU A 52 -0.71 -4.07 2.41
CA GLU A 52 0.47 -3.99 3.26
C GLU A 52 0.42 -2.78 4.22
N ASP A 53 0.97 -2.98 5.44
CA ASP A 53 1.11 -1.89 6.40
C ASP A 53 2.16 -0.88 5.96
N GLY A 54 1.77 0.40 5.93
CA GLY A 54 2.69 1.45 5.51
C GLY A 54 2.01 2.79 5.23
N THR A 55 2.71 3.59 4.43
CA THR A 55 2.28 4.94 4.08
C THR A 55 2.25 5.12 2.57
N TYR A 56 1.11 5.55 2.05
CA TYR A 56 0.95 5.99 0.68
C TYR A 56 1.41 7.44 0.55
N ARG A 57 2.30 7.69 -0.40
CA ARG A 57 2.94 8.98 -0.64
C ARG A 57 2.60 9.51 -2.02
N CYS A 58 2.65 10.83 -2.18
CA CYS A 58 2.51 11.46 -3.48
C CYS A 58 3.60 10.98 -4.46
N ARG A 59 3.20 10.41 -5.58
CA ARG A 59 4.11 9.93 -6.63
C ARG A 59 5.00 11.05 -7.16
N ARG A 60 4.50 12.27 -7.24
CA ARG A 60 5.24 13.41 -7.79
C ARG A 60 6.27 13.99 -6.84
N CYS A 61 5.94 14.17 -5.54
CA CYS A 61 6.81 14.90 -4.61
C CYS A 61 7.20 14.10 -3.35
N GLY A 62 6.75 12.86 -3.19
CA GLY A 62 7.06 11.99 -2.07
C GLY A 62 6.43 12.40 -0.72
N ALA A 63 5.55 13.41 -0.67
CA ALA A 63 4.87 13.78 0.57
C ALA A 63 3.95 12.65 1.05
N PRO A 64 3.90 12.33 2.35
CA PRO A 64 2.96 11.35 2.89
C PRO A 64 1.53 11.86 2.73
N LEU A 65 0.60 10.98 2.31
CA LEU A 65 -0.79 11.32 2.02
C LEU A 65 -1.78 10.51 2.86
N TYR A 66 -1.62 9.18 2.87
CA TYR A 66 -2.55 8.25 3.53
C TYR A 66 -1.79 7.16 4.27
N ARG A 67 -2.41 6.58 5.29
CA ARG A 67 -1.92 5.39 5.98
C ARG A 67 -2.68 4.16 5.50
N SER A 68 -2.04 2.99 5.54
CA SER A 68 -2.69 1.71 5.23
C SER A 68 -3.94 1.45 6.06
N GLN A 69 -3.91 1.82 7.34
CA GLN A 69 -5.02 1.64 8.28
C GLN A 69 -6.29 2.43 7.92
N ASP A 70 -6.17 3.49 7.12
CA ASP A 70 -7.29 4.30 6.66
C ASP A 70 -7.83 3.80 5.30
N LYS A 71 -7.19 2.76 4.71
CA LYS A 71 -7.59 2.17 3.44
C LYS A 71 -8.70 1.13 3.63
N PHE A 72 -9.66 1.12 2.72
CA PHE A 72 -10.74 0.12 2.68
C PHE A 72 -11.11 -0.21 1.23
N ASP A 73 -11.79 -1.35 1.04
CA ASP A 73 -12.31 -1.72 -0.28
C ASP A 73 -13.74 -1.19 -0.47
N ALA A 74 -13.89 -0.27 -1.41
CA ALA A 74 -15.19 0.27 -1.83
C ALA A 74 -15.76 -0.43 -3.07
N GLY A 75 -15.08 -1.44 -3.62
CA GLY A 75 -15.50 -2.14 -4.84
C GLY A 75 -15.50 -1.27 -6.11
N CYS A 76 -14.96 -0.06 -6.05
CA CYS A 76 -15.05 0.92 -7.13
C CYS A 76 -13.94 0.83 -8.19
N GLY A 77 -12.91 0.01 -7.94
CA GLY A 77 -11.78 -0.18 -8.85
C GLY A 77 -10.60 0.76 -8.65
N TRP A 78 -10.62 1.61 -7.62
CA TRP A 78 -9.54 2.49 -7.22
C TRP A 78 -9.27 2.39 -5.72
N PRO A 79 -8.03 2.63 -5.24
CA PRO A 79 -7.72 2.74 -3.82
C PRO A 79 -8.65 3.73 -3.13
N SER A 80 -9.27 3.31 -2.04
CA SER A 80 -10.19 4.12 -1.26
C SER A 80 -9.69 4.28 0.17
N PHE A 81 -9.73 5.51 0.69
CA PHE A 81 -9.31 5.84 2.05
C PHE A 81 -10.41 6.64 2.74
N ASP A 82 -10.64 6.39 4.01
CA ASP A 82 -11.65 7.12 4.79
C ASP A 82 -11.09 8.33 5.56
N ASP A 83 -9.76 8.48 5.55
CA ASP A 83 -9.08 9.64 6.11
C ASP A 83 -7.76 9.92 5.37
N GLU A 84 -7.26 11.13 5.50
CA GLU A 84 -5.94 11.55 5.05
C GLU A 84 -5.02 11.86 6.24
N ILE A 85 -3.71 11.86 6.01
CA ILE A 85 -2.76 12.43 6.97
C ILE A 85 -3.07 13.93 7.11
N PRO A 86 -3.27 14.47 8.31
CA PRO A 86 -3.71 15.85 8.52
C PRO A 86 -2.90 16.87 7.74
N GLY A 87 -3.58 17.66 6.91
CA GLY A 87 -2.98 18.69 6.06
C GLY A 87 -2.25 18.18 4.81
N ALA A 88 -2.31 16.89 4.50
CA ALA A 88 -1.65 16.30 3.34
C ALA A 88 -2.41 16.49 2.03
N VAL A 89 -3.73 16.66 2.09
CA VAL A 89 -4.63 16.73 0.95
C VAL A 89 -5.38 18.06 0.96
N ARG A 90 -5.49 18.68 -0.21
CA ARG A 90 -6.29 19.86 -0.46
C ARG A 90 -7.50 19.46 -1.29
N ARG A 91 -8.67 20.03 -0.97
CA ARG A 91 -9.94 19.79 -1.66
C ARG A 91 -10.33 21.02 -2.46
N GLU A 92 -10.69 20.84 -3.72
CA GLU A 92 -11.13 21.90 -4.61
C GLU A 92 -12.37 21.46 -5.41
N PRO A 93 -13.30 22.36 -5.76
CA PRO A 93 -14.35 22.03 -6.71
C PRO A 93 -13.75 21.56 -8.03
N ASP A 94 -14.21 20.42 -8.55
CA ASP A 94 -13.79 19.96 -9.87
C ASP A 94 -14.39 20.88 -10.97
N ALA A 95 -13.72 20.93 -12.11
CA ALA A 95 -14.16 21.68 -13.29
C ALA A 95 -15.55 21.23 -13.80
N ASP A 96 -15.99 20.02 -13.47
CA ASP A 96 -17.33 19.51 -13.81
C ASP A 96 -18.45 20.11 -12.94
N GLY A 97 -18.11 20.85 -11.88
CA GLY A 97 -19.03 21.50 -10.96
C GLY A 97 -19.86 20.54 -10.08
N ARG A 98 -19.53 19.25 -10.08
CA ARG A 98 -20.29 18.21 -9.36
C ARG A 98 -19.45 17.47 -8.32
N ARG A 99 -18.17 17.26 -8.59
CA ARG A 99 -17.26 16.51 -7.73
C ARG A 99 -16.34 17.44 -6.97
N THR A 100 -15.75 16.92 -5.92
CA THR A 100 -14.67 17.58 -5.19
C THR A 100 -13.36 16.89 -5.52
N GLU A 101 -12.48 17.59 -6.23
CA GLU A 101 -11.13 17.12 -6.56
C GLU A 101 -10.26 17.12 -5.31
N ILE A 102 -9.39 16.13 -5.19
CA ILE A 102 -8.36 16.05 -4.16
C ILE A 102 -6.97 16.15 -4.78
N LEU A 103 -6.17 17.00 -4.18
CA LEU A 103 -4.82 17.35 -4.62
C LEU A 103 -3.82 17.18 -3.50
N CYS A 104 -2.60 16.79 -3.83
CA CYS A 104 -1.49 16.86 -2.87
C CYS A 104 -1.30 18.30 -2.38
N ALA A 105 -1.44 18.55 -1.09
CA ALA A 105 -1.31 19.91 -0.53
C ALA A 105 0.08 20.51 -0.77
N LYS A 106 1.12 19.68 -0.85
CA LYS A 106 2.52 20.13 -1.04
C LYS A 106 2.83 20.57 -2.48
N CYS A 107 2.36 19.83 -3.50
CA CYS A 107 2.78 20.06 -4.88
C CYS A 107 1.65 20.27 -5.88
N GLY A 108 0.38 20.17 -5.45
CA GLY A 108 -0.78 20.32 -6.31
C GLY A 108 -1.00 19.17 -7.29
N ALA A 109 -0.33 18.03 -7.13
CA ALA A 109 -0.56 16.84 -7.96
C ALA A 109 -1.99 16.35 -7.78
N HIS A 110 -2.67 16.06 -8.88
CA HIS A 110 -4.00 15.45 -8.87
C HIS A 110 -3.94 14.05 -8.24
N LEU A 111 -4.82 13.77 -7.29
CA LEU A 111 -4.92 12.48 -6.63
C LEU A 111 -6.16 11.70 -7.07
N GLY A 112 -7.27 12.38 -7.21
CA GLY A 112 -8.58 11.81 -7.50
C GLY A 112 -9.69 12.70 -6.98
N HIS A 113 -10.71 12.11 -6.36
CA HIS A 113 -11.89 12.82 -5.84
C HIS A 113 -12.29 12.32 -4.46
N VAL A 114 -12.92 13.17 -3.68
CA VAL A 114 -13.54 12.80 -2.41
C VAL A 114 -15.06 12.79 -2.52
N PHE A 115 -15.64 11.76 -1.91
CA PHE A 115 -17.08 11.54 -1.81
C PHE A 115 -17.47 11.45 -0.33
N THR A 116 -18.64 11.94 0.01
CA THR A 116 -19.23 11.89 1.36
C THR A 116 -20.60 11.26 1.29
N ASP A 117 -21.08 10.81 2.46
CA ASP A 117 -22.43 10.29 2.63
C ASP A 117 -22.77 9.00 1.85
N GLU A 118 -21.73 8.21 1.52
CA GLU A 118 -21.90 6.92 0.85
C GLU A 118 -22.03 5.73 1.86
N GLY A 119 -21.75 5.95 3.15
CA GLY A 119 -21.99 4.97 4.22
C GLY A 119 -21.01 3.79 4.28
N PHE A 120 -19.84 3.85 3.62
CA PHE A 120 -18.87 2.76 3.64
C PHE A 120 -18.18 2.58 5.00
N THR A 121 -17.88 3.68 5.69
CA THR A 121 -17.20 3.68 6.99
C THR A 121 -17.88 4.63 7.96
N ALA A 122 -17.53 4.56 9.24
CA ALA A 122 -18.05 5.47 10.26
C ALA A 122 -17.68 6.94 10.01
N LYS A 123 -16.56 7.20 9.30
CA LYS A 123 -16.14 8.56 8.93
C LYS A 123 -16.95 9.13 7.76
N ASN A 124 -17.72 8.29 7.09
CA ASN A 124 -18.61 8.65 6.00
C ASN A 124 -17.95 9.50 4.89
N THR A 125 -16.66 9.26 4.69
CA THR A 125 -15.81 9.94 3.72
C THR A 125 -15.04 8.89 2.91
N ARG A 126 -14.95 9.07 1.61
CA ARG A 126 -14.15 8.21 0.73
C ARG A 126 -13.30 9.06 -0.20
N HIS A 127 -12.01 9.03 0.00
CA HIS A 127 -11.02 9.51 -0.94
C HIS A 127 -10.78 8.42 -1.98
N CYS A 128 -11.28 8.60 -3.19
CA CYS A 128 -11.07 7.72 -4.34
C CYS A 128 -9.83 8.20 -5.09
N VAL A 129 -8.73 7.45 -4.99
CA VAL A 129 -7.41 7.92 -5.40
C VAL A 129 -6.88 7.07 -6.56
N ASN A 130 -6.29 7.72 -7.57
CA ASN A 130 -5.59 7.01 -8.64
C ASN A 130 -4.32 6.35 -8.08
N SER A 131 -4.11 5.06 -8.35
CA SER A 131 -2.87 4.37 -7.98
C SER A 131 -1.62 5.02 -8.60
N LEU A 132 -1.75 5.53 -9.83
CA LEU A 132 -0.69 6.26 -10.52
C LEU A 132 -0.26 7.55 -9.79
N SER A 133 -1.11 8.09 -8.92
CA SER A 133 -0.79 9.26 -8.10
C SER A 133 -0.08 8.93 -6.80
N LEU A 134 0.13 7.64 -6.52
CA LEU A 134 0.68 7.13 -5.27
C LEU A 134 2.00 6.38 -5.46
N ASP A 135 2.87 6.50 -4.45
CA ASP A 135 3.94 5.57 -4.13
C ASP A 135 3.64 4.98 -2.74
N PHE A 136 4.12 3.77 -2.47
CA PHE A 136 3.98 3.12 -1.18
C PHE A 136 5.33 2.95 -0.50
N VAL A 137 5.36 3.16 0.81
CA VAL A 137 6.50 2.89 1.68
C VAL A 137 6.01 1.99 2.80
N PRO A 138 6.49 0.74 2.88
CA PRO A 138 6.15 -0.17 3.97
C PRO A 138 6.47 0.43 5.33
N ALA A 139 5.68 0.06 6.35
CA ALA A 139 6.04 0.36 7.72
C ALA A 139 7.39 -0.32 8.05
N ALA A 140 8.29 0.42 8.69
CA ALA A 140 9.52 -0.19 9.17
C ALA A 140 9.14 -1.31 10.14
N ILE A 141 9.54 -2.54 9.84
CA ILE A 141 9.46 -3.62 10.82
C ILE A 141 10.32 -3.15 12.00
N PRO A 142 9.78 -3.09 13.24
CA PRO A 142 10.61 -2.78 14.41
C PRO A 142 11.71 -3.85 14.45
N THR A 143 12.91 -3.48 14.08
CA THR A 143 14.07 -4.32 14.33
C THR A 143 14.20 -4.34 15.85
N MET A 144 13.74 -5.43 16.48
CA MET A 144 14.15 -5.73 17.85
C MET A 144 15.68 -5.74 17.84
N PRO A 145 16.34 -5.06 18.77
CA PRO A 145 17.80 -5.13 18.85
C PRO A 145 18.17 -6.60 18.96
N VAL A 146 18.87 -7.11 17.94
CA VAL A 146 19.54 -8.40 18.04
C VAL A 146 20.55 -8.20 19.16
N ALA A 147 20.30 -8.82 20.30
CA ALA A 147 21.29 -8.88 21.36
C ALA A 147 22.52 -9.53 20.75
N GLU A 148 23.59 -8.77 20.69
CA GLU A 148 24.92 -9.23 20.27
C GLU A 148 25.25 -10.47 21.12
N PRO A 149 25.64 -11.62 20.55
CA PRO A 149 25.99 -12.76 21.33
C PRO A 149 27.25 -12.43 22.12
N ALA A 150 27.08 -12.15 23.40
CA ALA A 150 28.22 -12.11 24.33
C ALA A 150 28.92 -13.45 24.27
N ALA A 151 30.21 -13.44 23.93
CA ALA A 151 31.09 -14.59 23.96
C ALA A 151 31.08 -15.18 25.38
N ALA A 152 30.35 -16.27 25.56
CA ALA A 152 30.41 -17.05 26.80
C ALA A 152 31.32 -18.24 26.58
N SER A 153 32.40 -18.20 27.30
CA SER A 153 33.33 -19.30 27.60
C SER A 153 32.57 -20.54 28.11
N ALA A 154 33.03 -21.68 27.63
CA ALA A 154 32.58 -23.01 28.01
C ALA A 154 32.76 -23.25 29.50
N GLU A 155 31.70 -23.62 30.20
CA GLU A 155 31.75 -24.51 31.34
C GLU A 155 30.49 -25.38 31.38
N LYS A 156 30.74 -26.69 31.37
CA LYS A 156 29.74 -27.74 31.51
C LYS A 156 29.50 -27.96 33.01
N PRO A 157 28.27 -28.08 33.43
CA PRO A 157 27.96 -29.08 34.46
C PRO A 157 26.88 -30.06 34.03
N GLU A 158 27.13 -31.25 34.39
CA GLU A 158 26.31 -32.44 34.33
C GLU A 158 25.12 -32.35 35.29
N ASN A 159 24.02 -32.92 34.83
CA ASN A 159 23.09 -33.79 35.53
C ASN A 159 21.78 -33.29 36.15
N THR A 160 20.74 -33.97 35.65
CA THR A 160 19.48 -34.40 36.25
C THR A 160 18.41 -33.35 36.59
N SER A 161 17.30 -33.38 35.78
CA SER A 161 15.98 -33.76 36.27
C SER A 161 14.94 -33.69 35.13
N SER A 162 14.20 -34.77 35.02
CA SER A 162 13.04 -35.00 34.14
C SER A 162 12.05 -33.85 34.14
N ALA A 163 11.95 -33.17 32.99
CA ALA A 163 10.77 -32.45 32.60
C ALA A 163 10.41 -32.90 31.16
N GLU A 164 9.21 -33.41 31.02
CA GLU A 164 8.58 -33.85 29.78
C GLU A 164 8.72 -32.77 28.70
N PRO A 165 9.13 -33.11 27.46
CA PRO A 165 9.23 -32.11 26.39
C PRO A 165 7.82 -31.61 26.08
N PRO A 166 7.67 -30.32 25.76
CA PRO A 166 6.39 -29.79 25.32
C PRO A 166 5.93 -30.57 24.10
N LYS A 167 4.70 -31.10 24.12
CA LYS A 167 4.06 -31.78 22.98
C LYS A 167 4.29 -30.91 21.75
N SER A 168 5.06 -31.44 20.79
CA SER A 168 5.15 -30.86 19.46
C SER A 168 3.72 -30.78 18.91
N VAL A 169 3.20 -29.58 18.74
CA VAL A 169 1.95 -29.39 18.02
C VAL A 169 2.23 -29.92 16.63
N GLN A 170 1.61 -31.05 16.28
CA GLN A 170 1.70 -31.58 14.92
C GLN A 170 0.98 -30.58 14.03
N THR A 171 1.71 -29.96 13.12
CA THR A 171 1.16 -29.12 12.06
C THR A 171 1.01 -29.94 10.79
N GLU A 172 -0.03 -29.70 10.04
CA GLU A 172 -0.23 -30.27 8.71
C GLU A 172 -0.07 -29.18 7.66
N ARG A 173 0.13 -29.59 6.41
CA ARG A 173 0.28 -28.68 5.28
C ARG A 173 -0.74 -29.00 4.21
N ALA A 174 -1.33 -27.94 3.63
CA ALA A 174 -2.23 -28.02 2.50
C ALA A 174 -1.82 -26.97 1.46
N ILE A 175 -2.08 -27.27 0.18
CA ILE A 175 -1.83 -26.33 -0.93
C ILE A 175 -3.15 -26.09 -1.65
N PHE A 176 -3.50 -24.83 -1.80
CA PHE A 176 -4.72 -24.37 -2.44
C PHE A 176 -4.38 -23.59 -3.71
N ALA A 177 -4.93 -24.04 -4.86
CA ALA A 177 -4.87 -23.31 -6.12
C ALA A 177 -6.30 -22.87 -6.46
N GLY A 178 -6.66 -21.66 -6.08
CA GLY A 178 -8.05 -21.16 -6.13
C GLY A 178 -8.22 -19.85 -6.91
N GLY A 179 -7.37 -19.60 -7.91
CA GLY A 179 -7.33 -18.34 -8.64
C GLY A 179 -6.27 -17.40 -8.08
N CYS A 180 -6.57 -16.12 -7.94
CA CYS A 180 -5.61 -15.15 -7.42
C CYS A 180 -5.16 -15.51 -6.00
N PHE A 181 -3.87 -15.83 -5.83
CA PHE A 181 -3.32 -16.29 -4.56
C PHE A 181 -3.42 -15.23 -3.44
N TRP A 182 -3.40 -13.94 -3.75
CA TRP A 182 -3.60 -12.87 -2.77
C TRP A 182 -4.94 -12.98 -2.04
N GLY A 183 -6.02 -13.28 -2.79
CA GLY A 183 -7.34 -13.47 -2.20
C GLY A 183 -7.42 -14.75 -1.35
N VAL A 184 -6.80 -15.82 -1.80
CA VAL A 184 -6.76 -17.10 -1.08
C VAL A 184 -5.94 -16.97 0.20
N GLU A 185 -4.76 -16.34 0.13
CA GLU A 185 -3.90 -16.06 1.28
C GLU A 185 -4.64 -15.23 2.35
N TYR A 186 -5.28 -14.15 1.94
CA TYR A 186 -6.07 -13.30 2.82
C TYR A 186 -7.22 -14.03 3.53
N MET A 187 -7.96 -14.86 2.80
CA MET A 187 -9.09 -15.61 3.37
C MET A 187 -8.62 -16.67 4.36
N LEU A 188 -7.60 -17.44 3.98
CA LEU A 188 -7.07 -18.51 4.82
C LEU A 188 -6.30 -17.99 6.03
N GLY A 189 -5.67 -16.82 5.93
CA GLY A 189 -4.98 -16.17 7.05
C GLY A 189 -5.89 -15.76 8.20
N LYS A 190 -7.20 -15.68 7.98
CA LYS A 190 -8.19 -15.39 9.02
C LYS A 190 -8.73 -16.64 9.74
N VAL A 191 -8.37 -17.83 9.28
CA VAL A 191 -8.86 -19.09 9.85
C VAL A 191 -8.10 -19.39 11.13
N ASP A 192 -8.81 -19.53 12.25
CA ASP A 192 -8.18 -19.94 13.51
C ASP A 192 -7.60 -21.36 13.38
N GLY A 193 -6.35 -21.50 13.76
CA GLY A 193 -5.59 -22.74 13.58
C GLY A 193 -4.53 -22.66 12.48
N VAL A 194 -4.61 -21.72 11.55
CA VAL A 194 -3.56 -21.46 10.57
C VAL A 194 -2.35 -20.85 11.27
N LYS A 195 -1.17 -21.40 11.00
CA LYS A 195 0.12 -21.01 11.63
C LYS A 195 1.00 -20.20 10.71
N SER A 196 1.06 -20.58 9.45
CA SER A 196 1.81 -19.86 8.42
C SER A 196 1.16 -20.03 7.06
N ILE A 197 1.34 -19.04 6.22
CA ILE A 197 0.87 -19.06 4.84
C ILE A 197 2.00 -18.59 3.95
N ARG A 198 2.11 -19.20 2.77
CA ARG A 198 3.08 -18.84 1.76
C ARG A 198 2.48 -18.90 0.37
N SER A 199 2.46 -17.78 -0.33
CA SER A 199 2.05 -17.71 -1.73
C SER A 199 3.18 -18.11 -2.67
N GLY A 200 2.84 -18.74 -3.79
CA GLY A 200 3.81 -19.21 -4.78
C GLY A 200 3.15 -19.76 -6.04
N TYR A 201 3.92 -20.49 -6.83
CA TYR A 201 3.48 -21.08 -8.09
C TYR A 201 3.68 -22.58 -8.09
N ILE A 202 2.72 -23.33 -8.66
CA ILE A 202 2.75 -24.79 -8.69
C ILE A 202 2.46 -25.33 -10.08
N GLY A 203 3.02 -26.48 -10.42
CA GLY A 203 2.64 -27.31 -11.57
C GLY A 203 3.24 -26.93 -12.93
N GLY A 204 3.96 -25.83 -13.03
CA GLY A 204 4.54 -25.37 -14.31
C GLY A 204 5.85 -26.05 -14.70
N HIS A 205 6.37 -25.62 -15.85
CA HIS A 205 7.60 -26.17 -16.46
C HIS A 205 8.76 -25.16 -16.52
N THR A 206 8.53 -23.91 -16.07
CA THR A 206 9.55 -22.84 -16.05
C THR A 206 10.17 -22.78 -14.66
N GLU A 207 11.49 -22.84 -14.56
CA GLU A 207 12.19 -22.66 -13.28
C GLU A 207 12.13 -21.20 -12.83
N ASN A 208 11.75 -20.96 -11.56
CA ASN A 208 11.68 -19.64 -10.92
C ASN A 208 10.93 -18.59 -11.78
N PRO A 209 9.67 -18.86 -12.17
CA PRO A 209 8.93 -17.94 -13.03
C PRO A 209 8.63 -16.63 -12.30
N THR A 210 8.66 -15.53 -13.06
CA THR A 210 8.16 -14.25 -12.54
C THR A 210 6.63 -14.22 -12.58
N TYR A 211 6.02 -13.33 -11.82
CA TYR A 211 4.57 -13.12 -11.81
C TYR A 211 4.03 -12.85 -13.23
N GLU A 212 4.69 -11.97 -14.00
CA GLU A 212 4.31 -11.64 -15.36
C GLU A 212 4.34 -12.85 -16.29
N GLN A 213 5.34 -13.72 -16.12
CA GLN A 213 5.44 -14.96 -16.88
C GLN A 213 4.28 -15.91 -16.58
N VAL A 214 3.90 -16.06 -15.30
CA VAL A 214 2.75 -16.89 -14.90
C VAL A 214 1.45 -16.30 -15.43
N CYS A 215 1.23 -15.00 -15.29
CA CYS A 215 0.07 -14.29 -15.83
C CYS A 215 -0.06 -14.39 -17.35
N SER A 216 1.05 -14.63 -18.07
CA SER A 216 1.00 -14.88 -19.52
C SER A 216 0.36 -16.22 -19.90
N HIS A 217 0.09 -17.11 -18.92
CA HIS A 217 -0.43 -18.48 -19.08
C HIS A 217 0.43 -19.43 -19.94
N LYS A 218 1.71 -19.06 -20.18
CA LYS A 218 2.63 -19.86 -21.03
C LYS A 218 3.57 -20.75 -20.24
N THR A 219 3.66 -20.56 -18.91
CA THR A 219 4.55 -21.31 -18.05
C THR A 219 3.93 -22.62 -17.51
N GLY A 220 2.61 -22.78 -17.66
CA GLY A 220 1.86 -23.91 -17.09
C GLY A 220 1.71 -23.88 -15.57
N HIS A 221 2.19 -22.82 -14.91
CA HIS A 221 2.00 -22.64 -13.48
C HIS A 221 0.61 -22.14 -13.15
N ALA A 222 0.12 -22.59 -11.98
CA ALA A 222 -1.02 -21.97 -11.28
C ALA A 222 -0.51 -21.19 -10.07
N GLU A 223 -1.17 -20.09 -9.75
CA GLU A 223 -1.03 -19.43 -8.46
C GLU A 223 -1.55 -20.34 -7.35
N ALA A 224 -0.80 -20.50 -6.28
CA ALA A 224 -1.14 -21.38 -5.17
C ALA A 224 -0.68 -20.81 -3.83
N VAL A 225 -1.34 -21.25 -2.77
CA VAL A 225 -1.05 -20.86 -1.38
C VAL A 225 -0.77 -22.14 -0.58
N GLU A 226 0.42 -22.25 0.00
CA GLU A 226 0.77 -23.28 0.97
C GLU A 226 0.36 -22.79 2.36
N VAL A 227 -0.40 -23.59 3.07
CA VAL A 227 -0.89 -23.30 4.42
C VAL A 227 -0.38 -24.36 5.38
N GLU A 228 0.25 -23.93 6.47
CA GLU A 228 0.57 -24.78 7.61
C GLU A 228 -0.44 -24.51 8.72
N PHE A 229 -1.12 -25.55 9.21
CA PHE A 229 -2.20 -25.40 10.17
C PHE A 229 -2.16 -26.46 11.28
N ASP A 230 -2.85 -26.18 12.37
CA ASP A 230 -3.05 -27.05 13.50
C ASP A 230 -4.29 -27.93 13.25
N PRO A 231 -4.14 -29.25 12.99
CA PRO A 231 -5.25 -30.11 12.66
C PRO A 231 -6.22 -30.35 13.84
N SER A 232 -5.85 -29.93 15.05
CA SER A 232 -6.76 -29.97 16.21
C SER A 232 -7.75 -28.81 16.22
N LYS A 233 -7.51 -27.76 15.42
CA LYS A 233 -8.33 -26.54 15.35
C LYS A 233 -9.08 -26.41 14.04
N VAL A 234 -8.50 -26.84 12.95
CA VAL A 234 -9.08 -26.76 11.60
C VAL A 234 -8.73 -28.00 10.81
N SER A 235 -9.70 -28.58 10.09
CA SER A 235 -9.49 -29.71 9.18
C SER A 235 -9.38 -29.24 7.75
N TYR A 236 -8.71 -30.04 6.93
CA TYR A 236 -8.61 -29.81 5.47
C TYR A 236 -9.91 -30.17 4.73
N GLU A 237 -10.80 -30.95 5.35
CA GLU A 237 -12.08 -31.40 4.79
C GLU A 237 -13.21 -30.40 5.01
#